data_e7cc442f10b501a4995b03788b361382
#
_entry.id   e7cc442f10b501a4995b03788b361382
#
_cell.length_a   1.000
_cell.length_b   1.000
_cell.length_c   1.000
_cell.angle_alpha   90.00
_cell.angle_beta   90.00
_cell.angle_gamma   90.00
#
_symmetry.space_group_name_H-M   'P 1'
#
loop_
_entity.id
_entity.type
_entity.pdbx_description
1 polymer ?
#
loop_
_entity_poly.entity_id
_entity_poly.type
_entity_poly.pdbx_seq_one_letter_code
_entity_poly.pdbx_strand_id
1 'polypeptide(L)'
;IYSGRHIEKKYEIDHFIPWSYVANDELWNLIPMDENLNSSKNNKLPDWDAYYKRFCDNQYILNETIQTNEKAREKFEKCKQHNLNSIWPLEELYIQKIGKERFFNVLYGRLHPIYESAMTQGYDIWKNCLI
;
A
#
# COMPACT_ATOMS: atom_id res chain seq x y z
N ILE A 1 5.61 -5.13 6.49
CA ILE A 1 4.96 -4.37 7.58
C ILE A 1 4.35 -5.29 8.64
N TYR A 2 3.82 -6.42 8.23
CA TYR A 2 3.01 -7.27 9.13
C TYR A 2 3.84 -8.00 10.19
N SER A 3 5.08 -8.37 9.88
CA SER A 3 5.97 -9.02 10.84
C SER A 3 6.92 -8.05 11.54
N GLY A 4 7.09 -6.85 11.03
CA GLY A 4 8.10 -5.91 11.48
C GLY A 4 9.52 -6.31 11.13
N ARG A 5 9.71 -7.38 10.34
CA ARG A 5 11.03 -7.87 9.96
C ARG A 5 11.45 -7.33 8.61
N HIS A 6 12.76 -7.21 8.44
CA HIS A 6 13.33 -6.92 7.14
C HIS A 6 13.18 -8.14 6.22
N ILE A 7 12.74 -7.92 4.97
CA ILE A 7 12.57 -9.00 4.00
C ILE A 7 13.90 -9.26 3.30
N GLU A 8 14.51 -10.39 3.58
CA GLU A 8 15.83 -10.76 3.03
C GLU A 8 15.77 -11.79 1.90
N LYS A 9 14.64 -12.46 1.73
CA LYS A 9 14.44 -13.55 0.77
C LYS A 9 13.32 -13.24 -0.20
N LYS A 10 12.72 -14.29 -0.77
CA LYS A 10 11.57 -14.16 -1.65
C LYS A 10 10.45 -13.38 -0.98
N TYR A 11 9.95 -12.41 -1.69
CA TYR A 11 8.78 -11.66 -1.27
C TYR A 11 7.75 -11.66 -2.40
N GLU A 12 6.51 -11.41 -2.03
CA GLU A 12 5.42 -11.19 -2.95
C GLU A 12 4.91 -9.76 -2.78
N ILE A 13 4.26 -9.25 -3.82
CA ILE A 13 3.59 -7.94 -3.72
C ILE A 13 2.15 -8.20 -3.29
N ASP A 14 1.79 -7.67 -2.14
CA ASP A 14 0.44 -7.79 -1.59
C ASP A 14 -0.35 -6.51 -1.83
N HIS A 15 -1.67 -6.67 -1.92
CA HIS A 15 -2.62 -5.58 -1.91
C HIS A 15 -3.08 -5.35 -0.48
N PHE A 16 -2.90 -4.15 0.06
CA PHE A 16 -3.35 -3.82 1.42
C PHE A 16 -4.85 -4.06 1.55
N ILE A 17 -5.64 -3.52 0.63
CA ILE A 17 -7.03 -3.89 0.45
C ILE A 17 -7.08 -4.97 -0.65
N PRO A 18 -7.70 -6.14 -0.39
CA PRO A 18 -7.64 -7.27 -1.31
C PRO A 18 -8.01 -6.95 -2.75
N TRP A 19 -7.25 -7.51 -3.69
CA TRP A 19 -7.51 -7.33 -5.12
C TRP A 19 -8.93 -7.75 -5.50
N SER A 20 -9.47 -8.79 -4.85
CA SER A 20 -10.84 -9.25 -5.11
C SER A 20 -11.89 -8.15 -4.88
N TYR A 21 -11.56 -7.13 -4.07
CA TYR A 21 -12.44 -5.99 -3.84
C TYR A 21 -12.14 -4.81 -4.77
N VAL A 22 -10.86 -4.39 -4.84
CA VAL A 22 -10.49 -3.19 -5.63
C VAL A 22 -10.29 -3.47 -7.11
N ALA A 23 -9.93 -4.70 -7.47
CA ALA A 23 -9.72 -5.18 -8.85
C ALA A 23 -8.75 -4.31 -9.68
N ASN A 24 -7.71 -3.78 -9.04
CA ASN A 24 -6.67 -3.00 -9.70
C ASN A 24 -5.33 -3.14 -8.96
N ASP A 25 -4.25 -2.73 -9.62
CA ASP A 25 -2.88 -2.79 -9.11
C ASP A 25 -2.31 -1.39 -8.87
N GLU A 26 -3.08 -0.52 -8.25
CA GLU A 26 -2.65 0.83 -7.96
C GLU A 26 -1.54 0.87 -6.89
N LEU A 27 -0.48 1.62 -7.16
CA LEU A 27 0.73 1.67 -6.34
C LEU A 27 0.45 2.00 -4.87
N TRP A 28 -0.49 2.89 -4.60
CA TRP A 28 -0.85 3.30 -3.24
C TRP A 28 -1.45 2.17 -2.38
N ASN A 29 -1.79 1.05 -3.00
CA ASN A 29 -2.35 -0.13 -2.32
C ASN A 29 -1.38 -1.32 -2.28
N LEU A 30 -0.18 -1.18 -2.81
CA LEU A 30 0.77 -2.28 -2.93
C LEU A 30 1.86 -2.22 -1.86
N ILE A 31 2.24 -3.37 -1.34
CA ILE A 31 3.28 -3.51 -0.31
C ILE A 31 4.02 -4.85 -0.48
N PRO A 32 5.36 -4.87 -0.40
CA PRO A 32 6.07 -6.15 -0.36
C PRO A 32 5.79 -6.87 0.96
N MET A 33 5.58 -8.17 0.89
CA MET A 33 5.40 -8.96 2.09
C MET A 33 5.98 -10.36 1.92
N ASP A 34 6.21 -11.03 3.04
CA ASP A 34 6.65 -12.40 3.09
C ASP A 34 5.61 -13.33 2.46
N GLU A 35 6.08 -14.32 1.70
CA GLU A 35 5.21 -15.26 0.99
C GLU A 35 4.24 -16.00 1.92
N ASN A 36 4.74 -16.45 3.09
CA ASN A 36 3.91 -17.17 4.05
C ASN A 36 2.82 -16.28 4.66
N LEU A 37 3.19 -15.04 4.98
CA LEU A 37 2.22 -14.06 5.51
C LEU A 37 1.19 -13.68 4.46
N ASN A 38 1.60 -13.55 3.20
CA ASN A 38 0.68 -13.26 2.10
C ASN A 38 -0.35 -14.38 1.94
N SER A 39 0.10 -15.63 1.98
CA SER A 39 -0.80 -16.78 1.92
C SER A 39 -1.77 -16.82 3.10
N SER A 40 -1.30 -16.50 4.29
CA SER A 40 -2.14 -16.42 5.50
C SER A 40 -3.18 -15.32 5.41
N LYS A 41 -2.79 -14.15 4.94
CA LYS A 41 -3.70 -13.01 4.78
C LYS A 41 -4.77 -13.27 3.72
N ASN A 42 -4.36 -13.84 2.58
CA ASN A 42 -5.25 -14.16 1.46
C ASN A 42 -6.16 -12.97 1.10
N ASN A 43 -7.48 -13.16 1.03
CA ASN A 43 -8.46 -12.12 0.68
C ASN A 43 -9.02 -11.37 1.88
N LYS A 44 -8.30 -11.36 3.00
CA LYS A 44 -8.73 -10.66 4.21
C LYS A 44 -8.17 -9.24 4.25
N LEU A 45 -8.89 -8.37 4.94
CA LEU A 45 -8.41 -7.03 5.24
C LEU A 45 -7.39 -7.09 6.38
N PRO A 46 -6.28 -6.33 6.32
CA PRO A 46 -5.40 -6.21 7.47
C PRO A 46 -6.11 -5.43 8.59
N ASP A 47 -5.72 -5.68 9.84
CA ASP A 47 -6.22 -4.89 10.97
C ASP A 47 -5.75 -3.44 10.80
N TRP A 48 -6.69 -2.51 10.72
CA TRP A 48 -6.38 -1.11 10.44
C TRP A 48 -5.48 -0.48 11.50
N ASP A 49 -5.86 -0.62 12.76
CA ASP A 49 -5.13 0.00 13.86
C ASP A 49 -3.72 -0.57 14.03
N ALA A 50 -3.55 -1.85 13.72
CA ALA A 50 -2.25 -2.50 13.83
C ALA A 50 -1.30 -2.16 12.68
N TYR A 51 -1.81 -1.97 11.45
CA TYR A 51 -0.95 -1.96 10.26
C TYR A 51 -0.98 -0.70 9.43
N TYR A 52 -2.00 0.15 9.54
CA TYR A 52 -2.12 1.32 8.68
C TYR A 52 -0.91 2.25 8.80
N LYS A 53 -0.47 2.53 10.01
CA LYS A 53 0.67 3.43 10.21
C LYS A 53 1.95 2.88 9.55
N ARG A 54 2.20 1.60 9.72
CA ARG A 54 3.37 0.94 9.10
C ARG A 54 3.26 0.95 7.58
N PHE A 55 2.07 0.69 7.07
CA PHE A 55 1.81 0.77 5.63
C PHE A 55 2.08 2.18 5.11
N CYS A 56 1.57 3.17 5.79
CA CYS A 56 1.74 4.58 5.41
C CYS A 56 3.21 5.01 5.47
N ASP A 57 3.95 4.59 6.51
CA ASP A 57 5.39 4.84 6.62
C ASP A 57 6.15 4.26 5.43
N ASN A 58 5.83 3.03 5.03
CA ASN A 58 6.45 2.39 3.87
C ASN A 58 6.12 3.12 2.57
N GLN A 59 4.89 3.55 2.39
CA GLN A 59 4.48 4.31 1.21
C GLN A 59 5.19 5.68 1.16
N TYR A 60 5.39 6.30 2.31
CA TYR A 60 6.12 7.56 2.38
C TYR A 60 7.60 7.38 2.00
N ILE A 61 8.24 6.33 2.49
CA ILE A 61 9.61 5.97 2.12
C ILE A 61 9.69 5.70 0.60
N LEU A 62 8.71 5.02 0.04
CA LEU A 62 8.62 4.80 -1.40
C LEU A 62 8.58 6.14 -2.14
N ASN A 63 7.78 7.09 -1.70
CA ASN A 63 7.73 8.41 -2.30
C ASN A 63 9.09 9.12 -2.22
N GLU A 64 9.74 9.12 -1.07
CA GLU A 64 11.07 9.72 -0.93
C GLU A 64 12.07 9.08 -1.90
N THR A 65 12.03 7.77 -2.06
CA THR A 65 12.89 7.04 -3.00
C THR A 65 12.61 7.45 -4.44
N ILE A 66 11.35 7.56 -4.82
CA ILE A 66 10.95 8.02 -6.16
C ILE A 66 11.49 9.43 -6.44
N GLN A 67 11.45 10.32 -5.45
CA GLN A 67 11.87 11.71 -5.63
C GLN A 67 13.39 11.90 -5.63
N THR A 68 14.14 10.99 -5.02
CA THR A 68 15.59 11.12 -4.84
C THR A 68 16.43 10.15 -5.67
N ASN A 69 15.85 9.09 -6.20
CA ASN A 69 16.55 8.06 -6.98
C ASN A 69 16.08 8.08 -8.44
N GLU A 70 17.00 8.32 -9.36
CA GLU A 70 16.68 8.45 -10.78
C GLU A 70 16.04 7.19 -11.38
N LYS A 71 16.59 6.00 -11.04
CA LYS A 71 16.04 4.72 -11.54
C LYS A 71 14.62 4.46 -11.01
N ALA A 72 14.40 4.78 -9.74
CA ALA A 72 13.07 4.64 -9.13
C ALA A 72 12.07 5.59 -9.80
N ARG A 73 12.50 6.82 -10.10
CA ARG A 73 11.66 7.79 -10.79
C ARG A 73 11.31 7.33 -12.20
N GLU A 74 12.26 6.79 -12.93
CA GLU A 74 12.00 6.25 -14.28
C GLU A 74 10.97 5.13 -14.25
N LYS A 75 11.10 4.21 -13.30
CA LYS A 75 10.14 3.11 -13.13
C LYS A 75 8.75 3.63 -12.75
N PHE A 76 8.70 4.65 -11.89
CA PHE A 76 7.45 5.29 -11.49
C PHE A 76 6.75 5.95 -12.68
N GLU A 77 7.49 6.69 -13.51
CA GLU A 77 6.92 7.34 -14.69
C GLU A 77 6.37 6.32 -15.70
N LYS A 78 7.05 5.18 -15.86
CA LYS A 78 6.52 4.09 -16.70
C LYS A 78 5.23 3.49 -16.13
N CYS A 79 5.19 3.27 -14.82
CA CYS A 79 4.00 2.79 -14.12
C CYS A 79 2.83 3.77 -14.31
N LYS A 80 3.09 5.06 -14.17
CA LYS A 80 2.11 6.12 -14.36
C LYS A 80 1.54 6.13 -15.78
N GLN A 81 2.39 5.93 -16.79
CA GLN A 81 1.97 5.88 -18.19
C GLN A 81 1.05 4.69 -18.48
N HIS A 82 1.27 3.55 -17.81
CA HIS A 82 0.47 2.35 -18.01
C HIS A 82 -0.82 2.30 -17.21
N ASN A 83 -0.94 3.14 -16.17
CA ASN A 83 -2.10 3.16 -15.27
C ASN A 83 -2.84 4.49 -15.34
N LEU A 84 -3.41 4.78 -16.52
CA LEU A 84 -4.09 6.04 -16.79
C LEU A 84 -5.24 6.35 -15.82
N ASN A 85 -5.91 5.30 -15.32
CA ASN A 85 -7.02 5.47 -14.37
C ASN A 85 -6.57 5.83 -12.95
N SER A 86 -5.26 5.74 -12.69
CA SER A 86 -4.66 5.99 -11.37
C SER A 86 -3.87 7.30 -11.31
N ILE A 87 -3.96 8.13 -12.32
CA ILE A 87 -3.18 9.38 -12.42
C ILE A 87 -3.41 10.28 -11.20
N TRP A 88 -4.65 10.47 -10.81
CA TRP A 88 -5.00 11.36 -9.72
C TRP A 88 -4.37 10.96 -8.37
N PRO A 89 -4.47 9.72 -7.89
CA PRO A 89 -3.79 9.33 -6.64
C PRO A 89 -2.28 9.46 -6.73
N LEU A 90 -1.69 9.14 -7.89
CA LEU A 90 -0.26 9.24 -8.08
C LEU A 90 0.23 10.70 -8.04
N GLU A 91 -0.54 11.62 -8.60
CA GLU A 91 -0.21 13.04 -8.61
C GLU A 91 -0.37 13.71 -7.25
N GLU A 92 -1.26 13.22 -6.41
CA GLU A 92 -1.48 13.78 -5.08
C GLU A 92 -0.53 13.24 -4.02
N LEU A 93 -0.12 11.98 -4.15
CA LEU A 93 0.71 11.30 -3.14
C LEU A 93 2.20 11.38 -3.46
N TYR A 94 2.57 11.05 -4.70
CA TYR A 94 3.99 10.90 -5.06
C TYR A 94 4.53 12.19 -5.66
N ILE A 95 4.58 13.23 -4.85
CA ILE A 95 5.06 14.55 -5.25
C ILE A 95 6.25 14.98 -4.40
N GLN A 96 7.08 15.88 -4.96
CA GLN A 96 8.22 16.42 -4.25
C GLN A 96 7.79 17.28 -3.08
N LYS A 97 8.57 17.20 -2.00
CA LYS A 97 8.40 18.03 -0.81
C LYS A 97 7.06 17.92 -0.11
N ILE A 98 6.33 16.84 -0.35
CA ILE A 98 5.14 16.57 0.45
C ILE A 98 5.56 16.23 1.87
N GLY A 99 5.01 16.92 2.87
CA GLY A 99 5.27 16.62 4.27
C GLY A 99 4.64 15.29 4.67
N LYS A 100 5.24 14.62 5.65
CA LYS A 100 4.76 13.31 6.13
C LYS A 100 3.30 13.38 6.60
N GLU A 101 2.94 14.43 7.33
CA GLU A 101 1.57 14.62 7.81
C GLU A 101 0.57 14.72 6.66
N ARG A 102 0.89 15.52 5.64
CA ARG A 102 0.02 15.68 4.47
C ARG A 102 -0.10 14.36 3.70
N PHE A 103 1.02 13.65 3.53
CA PHE A 103 1.03 12.34 2.88
C PHE A 103 0.10 11.37 3.60
N PHE A 104 0.20 11.31 4.93
CA PHE A 104 -0.65 10.46 5.76
C PHE A 104 -2.13 10.82 5.59
N ASN A 105 -2.45 12.09 5.60
CA ASN A 105 -3.84 12.55 5.48
C ASN A 105 -4.43 12.26 4.10
N VAL A 106 -3.66 12.45 3.04
CA VAL A 106 -4.10 12.16 1.67
C VAL A 106 -4.32 10.66 1.49
N LEU A 107 -3.37 9.85 1.94
CA LEU A 107 -3.48 8.39 1.85
C LEU A 107 -4.64 7.87 2.70
N TYR A 108 -4.82 8.38 3.91
CA TYR A 108 -5.95 8.04 4.78
C TYR A 108 -7.27 8.35 4.08
N GLY A 109 -7.42 9.56 3.55
CA GLY A 109 -8.63 9.99 2.87
C GLY A 109 -8.96 9.14 1.65
N ARG A 110 -7.96 8.54 1.02
CA ARG A 110 -8.15 7.64 -0.11
C ARG A 110 -8.45 6.20 0.32
N LEU A 111 -7.70 5.71 1.28
CA LEU A 111 -7.69 4.29 1.64
C LEU A 111 -8.79 3.91 2.63
N HIS A 112 -9.02 4.75 3.65
CA HIS A 112 -9.95 4.43 4.74
C HIS A 112 -11.40 4.22 4.28
N PRO A 113 -11.97 5.07 3.40
CA PRO A 113 -13.33 4.84 2.91
C PRO A 113 -13.46 3.51 2.14
N ILE A 114 -12.45 3.14 1.38
CA ILE A 114 -12.43 1.87 0.63
C ILE A 114 -12.37 0.70 1.62
N TYR A 115 -11.54 0.80 2.65
CA TYR A 115 -11.42 -0.19 3.70
C TYR A 115 -12.76 -0.41 4.43
N GLU A 116 -13.41 0.67 4.85
CA GLU A 116 -14.71 0.59 5.50
C GLU A 116 -15.78 -0.01 4.60
N SER A 117 -15.78 0.37 3.33
CA SER A 117 -16.70 -0.19 2.35
C SER A 117 -16.51 -1.69 2.19
N ALA A 118 -15.26 -2.16 2.14
CA ALA A 118 -14.97 -3.59 2.07
C ALA A 118 -15.46 -4.34 3.31
N MET A 119 -15.28 -3.77 4.50
CA MET A 119 -15.84 -4.34 5.75
C MET A 119 -17.35 -4.47 5.68
N THR A 120 -18.01 -3.43 5.22
CA THR A 120 -19.48 -3.40 5.07
C THR A 120 -19.95 -4.48 4.09
N GLN A 121 -19.15 -4.79 3.10
CA GLN A 121 -19.44 -5.83 2.10
C GLN A 121 -19.14 -7.25 2.60
N GLY A 122 -18.67 -7.40 3.82
CA GLY A 122 -18.46 -8.70 4.45
C GLY A 122 -17.05 -9.25 4.41
N TYR A 123 -16.05 -8.45 4.05
CA TYR A 123 -14.65 -8.88 4.09
C TYR A 123 -14.20 -9.07 5.54
N ASP A 124 -13.59 -10.23 5.82
CA ASP A 124 -13.05 -10.53 7.15
C ASP A 124 -11.75 -9.78 7.41
N ILE A 125 -11.49 -9.51 8.68
CA ILE A 125 -10.23 -8.92 9.12
C ILE A 125 -9.24 -10.03 9.45
N TRP A 126 -8.05 -9.95 8.84
CA TRP A 126 -6.96 -10.87 9.12
C TRP A 126 -6.32 -10.52 10.46
N LYS A 127 -6.28 -11.51 11.34
CA LYS A 127 -5.60 -11.40 12.62
C LYS A 127 -4.31 -12.20 12.57
N ASN A 128 -3.19 -11.50 12.56
CA ASN A 128 -1.88 -12.15 12.56
C ASN A 128 -1.47 -12.42 14.00
N CYS A 129 -1.56 -13.68 14.41
CA CYS A 129 -1.21 -14.10 15.76
C CYS A 129 0.31 -14.17 16.03
N LEU A 130 1.13 -13.87 15.04
CA LEU A 130 2.60 -13.92 15.15
C LEU A 130 3.23 -12.59 15.57
N ILE A 131 2.44 -11.60 15.84
CA ILE A 131 2.92 -10.28 16.25
C ILE A 131 2.92 -10.15 17.74
#